data_11a4a0dcc00829e5be9c052345fea28d
#
_entry.id   11a4a0dcc00829e5be9c052345fea28d
#
_cell.length_a   1.000
_cell.length_b   1.000
_cell.length_c   1.000
_cell.angle_alpha   90.00
_cell.angle_beta   90.00
_cell.angle_gamma   90.00
#
_symmetry.space_group_name_H-M   'P 1'
#
loop_
_entity.id
_entity.type
_entity.pdbx_description
1 polymer ?
#
loop_
_entity_poly.entity_id
_entity_poly.type
_entity_poly.pdbx_seq_one_letter_code
_entity_poly.pdbx_strand_id
1 'polypeptide(L)' 'MAKTDLNNQRQVFVEEYVRSGDHLEAAKKAGYKDTHTLRNQACKLRRECAEEITDLNIIYKILREEP' A
#
# COMPACT_ATOMS: atom_id res chain seq x y z
N MET A 1 12.89 -19.76 -0.44
CA MET A 1 12.75 -19.20 0.12
C MET A 1 12.28 -18.08 0.14
N ALA A 2 11.48 -17.84 0.58
CA ALA A 2 10.85 -16.83 0.42
C ALA A 2 11.27 -15.81 1.23
N LYS A 3 11.87 -14.90 0.83
CA LYS A 3 12.23 -13.95 1.55
C LYS A 3 11.43 -12.85 1.20
N THR A 4 10.73 -12.17 1.97
CA THR A 4 9.95 -11.01 1.70
C THR A 4 10.88 -9.89 1.49
N ASP A 5 11.04 -9.44 0.31
CA ASP A 5 11.94 -8.35 0.07
C ASP A 5 11.13 -7.05 0.09
N LEU A 6 11.81 -5.94 -0.03
CA LEU A 6 11.18 -4.64 0.04
C LEU A 6 10.15 -4.42 -1.03
N ASN A 7 10.42 -4.91 -2.21
CA ASN A 7 9.49 -4.73 -3.31
C ASN A 7 8.17 -5.39 -3.02
N ASN A 8 8.22 -6.59 -2.46
CA ASN A 8 7.02 -7.31 -2.14
C ASN A 8 6.25 -6.61 -1.04
N GLN A 9 6.94 -6.11 -0.03
CA GLN A 9 6.31 -5.39 1.05
C GLN A 9 5.62 -4.13 0.54
N ARG A 10 6.28 -3.41 -0.34
CA ARG A 10 5.70 -2.19 -0.89
C ARG A 10 4.47 -2.49 -1.71
N GLN A 11 4.50 -3.58 -2.44
CA GLN A 11 3.36 -3.96 -3.25
C GLN A 11 2.16 -4.28 -2.37
N VAL A 12 2.38 -5.01 -1.29
CA VAL A 12 1.30 -5.32 -0.37
C VAL A 12 0.74 -4.04 0.25
N PHE A 13 1.63 -3.11 0.60
CA PHE A 13 1.22 -1.84 1.15
C PHE A 13 0.30 -1.10 0.17
N VAL A 14 0.71 -1.05 -1.09
CA VAL A 14 -0.07 -0.34 -2.11
C VAL A 14 -1.45 -0.97 -2.25
N GLU A 15 -1.50 -2.28 -2.33
CA GLU A 15 -2.77 -2.97 -2.49
C GLU A 15 -3.69 -2.75 -1.31
N GLU A 16 -3.14 -2.84 -0.11
CA GLU A 16 -3.96 -2.65 1.09
C GLU A 16 -4.40 -1.21 1.24
N TYR A 17 -3.55 -0.29 0.86
CA TYR A 17 -3.90 1.12 0.95
C TYR A 17 -5.04 1.45 -0.01
N VAL A 18 -4.99 0.94 -1.22
CA VAL A 18 -6.04 1.19 -2.20
C VAL A 18 -7.34 0.59 -1.72
N ARG A 19 -7.25 -0.56 -1.09
CA ARG A 19 -8.44 -1.24 -0.60
C ARG A 19 -9.06 -0.57 0.62
N SER A 20 -8.26 -0.18 1.58
CA SER A 20 -8.76 0.35 2.83
C SER A 20 -8.78 1.87 2.91
N GLY A 21 -7.91 2.51 2.17
CA GLY A 21 -7.81 3.96 2.23
C GLY A 21 -7.04 4.45 3.45
N ASP A 22 -6.44 3.55 4.23
CA ASP A 22 -5.76 3.90 5.45
C ASP A 22 -4.30 3.46 5.35
N HIS A 23 -3.40 4.40 5.18
CA HIS A 23 -2.00 4.04 4.99
C HIS A 23 -1.36 3.41 6.22
N LEU A 24 -1.86 3.74 7.41
CA LEU A 24 -1.31 3.16 8.62
C LEU A 24 -1.65 1.67 8.68
N GLU A 25 -2.91 1.34 8.43
CA GLU A 25 -3.34 -0.05 8.42
C GLU A 25 -2.64 -0.82 7.31
N ALA A 26 -2.49 -0.18 6.16
CA ALA A 26 -1.83 -0.82 5.03
C ALA A 26 -0.39 -1.18 5.39
N ALA A 27 0.30 -0.28 6.08
CA ALA A 27 1.68 -0.54 6.48
C ALA A 27 1.74 -1.71 7.46
N LYS A 28 0.80 -1.78 8.39
CA LYS A 28 0.77 -2.88 9.34
C LYS A 28 0.56 -4.21 8.64
N LYS A 29 -0.37 -4.24 7.71
CA LYS A 29 -0.66 -5.47 6.98
C LYS A 29 0.47 -5.88 6.07
N ALA A 30 1.24 -4.91 5.61
CA ALA A 30 2.37 -5.21 4.76
C ALA A 30 3.56 -5.75 5.55
N GLY A 31 3.46 -5.75 6.87
CA GLY A 31 4.51 -6.33 7.69
C GLY A 31 5.53 -5.35 8.23
N TYR A 32 5.26 -4.06 8.11
CA TYR A 32 6.16 -3.07 8.69
C TYR A 32 5.95 -3.06 10.21
N LYS A 33 7.02 -2.81 10.94
CA LYS A 33 6.96 -2.83 12.38
C LYS A 33 6.03 -1.76 12.93
N ASP A 34 5.22 -2.15 13.89
CA ASP A 34 4.28 -1.23 14.51
C ASP A 34 4.98 -0.47 15.62
N THR A 35 5.71 0.56 15.27
CA THR A 35 6.41 1.39 16.23
C THR A 35 5.83 2.79 16.14
N HIS A 36 6.30 3.66 17.03
CA HIS A 36 5.79 5.02 17.04
C HIS A 36 6.18 5.79 15.78
N THR A 37 7.11 5.26 14.99
CA THR A 37 7.49 5.89 13.73
C THR A 37 6.75 5.30 12.55
N LEU A 38 5.85 4.34 12.79
CA LEU A 38 5.15 3.70 11.71
C LEU A 38 4.33 4.69 10.91
N ARG A 39 3.73 5.66 11.57
CA ARG A 39 2.93 6.65 10.88
C ARG A 39 3.78 7.44 9.88
N ASN A 40 4.97 7.86 10.30
CA ASN A 40 5.86 8.60 9.42
C ASN A 40 6.30 7.72 8.26
N GLN A 41 6.58 6.47 8.53
CA GLN A 41 6.99 5.53 7.51
C GLN A 41 5.86 5.29 6.50
N ALA A 42 4.64 5.16 7.00
CA ALA A 42 3.50 4.94 6.13
C ALA A 42 3.26 6.15 5.24
N CYS A 43 3.41 7.34 5.78
CA CYS A 43 3.27 8.55 5.01
C CYS A 43 4.32 8.61 3.91
N LYS A 44 5.53 8.25 4.24
CA LYS A 44 6.61 8.24 3.27
C LYS A 44 6.34 7.23 2.18
N LEU A 45 5.88 6.05 2.55
CA LEU A 45 5.55 5.02 1.59
C LEU A 45 4.45 5.48 0.65
N ARG A 46 3.46 6.16 1.19
CA ARG A 46 2.35 6.65 0.39
C ARG A 46 2.85 7.60 -0.69
N ARG A 47 3.81 8.44 -0.33
CA ARG A 47 4.37 9.37 -1.29
C ARG A 47 5.21 8.65 -2.33
N GLU A 48 6.05 7.73 -1.89
CA GLU A 48 6.93 7.01 -2.78
C GLU A 48 6.18 6.10 -3.73
N CYS A 49 5.05 5.60 -3.29
CA CYS A 49 4.25 4.70 -4.11
C CYS A 49 3.06 5.39 -4.74
N ALA A 50 3.09 6.70 -4.82
CA ALA A 50 1.94 7.45 -5.30
C ALA A 50 1.50 7.03 -6.69
N GLU A 51 2.46 6.81 -7.59
CA GLU A 51 2.11 6.42 -8.94
C GLU A 51 1.45 5.06 -8.97
N GLU A 52 1.99 4.11 -8.22
CA GLU A 52 1.43 2.78 -8.17
C GLU A 52 0.05 2.78 -7.57
N ILE A 53 -0.14 3.60 -6.55
CA ILE A 53 -1.43 3.72 -5.90
C ILE A 53 -2.45 4.29 -6.88
N THR A 54 -2.06 5.30 -7.63
CA THR A 54 -2.94 5.90 -8.61
C THR A 54 -3.31 4.90 -9.70
N ASP A 55 -2.33 4.14 -10.17
CA ASP A 55 -2.58 3.16 -11.22
C ASP A 55 -3.56 2.11 -10.74
N LEU A 56 -3.38 1.60 -9.53
CA LEU A 56 -4.28 0.60 -8.98
C LEU A 56 -5.68 1.16 -8.78
N ASN A 57 -5.77 2.39 -8.33
CA ASN A 57 -7.06 3.03 -8.15
C ASN A 57 -7.81 3.12 -9.47
N ILE A 58 -7.10 3.47 -10.53
CA ILE A 58 -7.72 3.58 -11.84
C ILE A 58 -8.22 2.22 -12.32
N ILE A 59 -7.42 1.19 -12.12
CA ILE A 59 -7.80 -0.15 -12.52
C ILE A 59 -9.03 -0.61 -11.76
N TYR A 60 -9.05 -0.42 -10.45
CA TYR A 60 -10.18 -0.82 -9.65
C TYR A 60 -11.43 -0.03 -10.02
N LYS A 61 -11.26 1.23 -10.34
CA LYS A 61 -12.38 2.06 -10.73
C LYS A 61 -12.99 1.57 -12.03
N ILE A 62 -12.17 1.22 -12.99
CA ILE A 62 -12.65 0.70 -14.25
C ILE A 62 -13.40 -0.60 -14.04
N LEU A 63 -12.86 -1.49 -13.24
CA LEU A 63 -13.50 -2.76 -12.96
C LEU A 63 -14.83 -2.57 -12.26
N ARG A 64 -14.91 -1.60 -11.37
CA ARG A 64 -16.12 -1.36 -10.67
C ARG A 64 -17.19 -0.74 -11.51
N GLU A 65 -16.82 0.10 -12.41
CA GLU A 65 -17.76 0.79 -13.24
C GLU A 65 -18.15 0.03 -14.48
N GLU A 66 -17.88 -1.28 -14.53
CA GLU A 66 -18.28 -2.01 -15.63
C GLU A 66 -19.68 -1.99 -15.83
N PRO A 67 -20.24 -1.78 -16.89
CA PRO A 67 -21.67 -1.70 -17.15
C PRO A 67 -22.37 -3.00 -16.93
#